data_0adaf3a86fbf5a186f7d8046c89aeb9d
#
_entry.id   0adaf3a86fbf5a186f7d8046c89aeb9d
#
_cell.length_a   1.000
_cell.length_b   1.000
_cell.length_c   1.000
_cell.angle_alpha   90.00
_cell.angle_beta   90.00
_cell.angle_gamma   90.00
#
_symmetry.space_group_name_H-M   'P 1'
#
loop_
_entity.id
_entity.type
_entity.pdbx_description
1 polymer ?
#
loop_
_entity_poly.entity_id
_entity_poly.type
_entity_poly.pdbx_seq_one_letter_code
_entity_poly.pdbx_strand_id
1 'polypeptide(L)'
;MGKTTGFMEYSRTENPYRDARERLKDFDDLHLSQPADARRCQAGRCMDCGVPFCQSDFGCPLHNLIPEWNDLLYQGQEKEALERLLLTAPFPEFTGRVCPALCEKACNLADHGVTNRDNELYLIEKGFANGWIQPRIPAVHTGEKIAVVGSGPAGLAAADLLNQLGHTVTVMERADRPGGLLMYGIPNMKLPKEIIARRIQLMEAEGISFLLNTSATPDLLHAYDAVLLCCGSRKPRSLQVEHVDADGKYFAVDYLTAATQSVLSGTAPAVTAQGKHVVVVGGGDTGNDCVGTALRQGCQSVVQLEMMPKAPENRPSGNPWPTWPLILRTDYGQVEAISLQGSDPRVYETTVKSIRVNAENRITALETVRMQKQSDGKLTPVPGTEQTLPCDLLLIAAGFIGCEEETLSRFSLSADARGRLLPRDGSHHLEGKLFAAGDMRNGQSLVVRALADGRAAAKEIHAFLLEKENVF
;
A
#
# COMPACT_ATOMS: atom_id res chain seq x y z
N MET A 1 28.98 7.24 14.79
CA MET A 1 28.48 8.36 13.93
C MET A 1 28.79 8.02 12.50
N GLY A 2 27.79 8.14 11.62
CA GLY A 2 27.94 7.96 10.18
C GLY A 2 29.02 8.88 9.61
N LYS A 3 29.27 8.77 8.35
CA LYS A 3 30.25 9.62 7.69
C LYS A 3 29.61 10.98 7.43
N THR A 4 29.94 12.01 8.23
CA THR A 4 29.35 13.34 8.12
C THR A 4 29.48 13.99 6.73
N THR A 5 30.45 13.55 5.92
CA THR A 5 30.73 14.01 4.55
C THR A 5 30.29 13.00 3.48
N GLY A 6 29.70 11.87 3.86
CA GLY A 6 29.40 10.79 2.93
C GLY A 6 28.47 11.20 1.78
N PHE A 7 27.52 12.11 2.01
CA PHE A 7 26.64 12.64 0.97
C PHE A 7 27.38 13.48 -0.10
N MET A 8 28.58 13.98 0.21
CA MET A 8 29.44 14.69 -0.72
C MET A 8 30.34 13.75 -1.53
N GLU A 9 30.62 12.57 -0.99
CA GLU A 9 31.56 11.60 -1.58
C GLU A 9 30.86 10.51 -2.40
N TYR A 10 29.67 10.09 -1.97
CA TYR A 10 28.89 9.04 -2.62
C TYR A 10 27.69 9.65 -3.36
N SER A 11 27.57 9.40 -4.64
CA SER A 11 26.37 9.74 -5.39
C SER A 11 25.18 8.91 -4.93
N ARG A 12 23.96 9.51 -4.95
CA ARG A 12 22.73 8.77 -4.69
C ARG A 12 22.50 7.72 -5.79
N THR A 13 22.31 6.47 -5.40
CA THR A 13 22.02 5.36 -6.32
C THR A 13 20.93 4.49 -5.71
N GLU A 14 19.81 4.39 -6.40
CA GLU A 14 18.69 3.51 -6.05
C GLU A 14 18.95 2.08 -6.55
N ASN A 15 18.20 1.11 -6.00
CA ASN A 15 18.19 -0.23 -6.55
C ASN A 15 17.66 -0.17 -8.00
N PRO A 16 18.37 -0.78 -8.96
CA PRO A 16 17.85 -0.82 -10.33
C PRO A 16 16.64 -1.74 -10.42
N TYR A 17 15.79 -1.46 -11.39
CA TYR A 17 14.78 -2.41 -11.83
C TYR A 17 15.34 -3.29 -12.96
N ARG A 18 14.77 -4.47 -13.12
CA ARG A 18 14.98 -5.31 -14.29
C ARG A 18 14.63 -4.52 -15.55
N ASP A 19 15.27 -4.83 -16.68
CA ASP A 19 14.96 -4.16 -17.95
C ASP A 19 13.45 -4.20 -18.25
N ALA A 20 12.91 -3.09 -18.75
CA ALA A 20 11.46 -2.92 -18.92
C ALA A 20 10.84 -3.97 -19.86
N ARG A 21 11.54 -4.37 -20.92
CA ARG A 21 11.04 -5.37 -21.87
C ARG A 21 11.21 -6.79 -21.36
N GLU A 22 12.27 -7.05 -20.60
CA GLU A 22 12.49 -8.37 -20.01
C GLU A 22 11.48 -8.67 -18.91
N ARG A 23 11.20 -7.72 -18.01
CA ARG A 23 10.27 -7.91 -16.91
C ARG A 23 8.79 -7.99 -17.35
N LEU A 24 8.46 -7.58 -18.58
CA LEU A 24 7.12 -7.78 -19.16
C LEU A 24 6.80 -9.25 -19.50
N LYS A 25 7.79 -10.13 -19.49
CA LYS A 25 7.62 -11.56 -19.83
C LYS A 25 7.08 -12.40 -18.67
N ASP A 26 7.08 -11.84 -17.46
CA ASP A 26 6.72 -12.55 -16.22
C ASP A 26 6.08 -11.62 -15.18
N PHE A 27 5.72 -12.20 -14.03
CA PHE A 27 5.22 -11.49 -12.86
C PHE A 27 6.19 -11.54 -11.67
N ASP A 28 7.49 -11.78 -11.93
CA ASP A 28 8.52 -11.85 -10.92
C ASP A 28 8.92 -10.46 -10.41
N ASP A 29 9.59 -10.41 -9.25
CA ASP A 29 9.99 -9.15 -8.59
C ASP A 29 10.72 -8.22 -9.56
N LEU A 30 10.30 -6.98 -9.58
CA LEU A 30 10.89 -5.91 -10.41
C LEU A 30 12.29 -5.51 -9.95
N HIS A 31 12.57 -5.64 -8.65
CA HIS A 31 13.74 -5.06 -8.01
C HIS A 31 14.96 -5.96 -8.21
N LEU A 32 16.10 -5.32 -8.48
CA LEU A 32 17.41 -5.94 -8.39
C LEU A 32 18.11 -5.43 -7.14
N SER A 33 18.70 -6.34 -6.37
CA SER A 33 19.50 -5.98 -5.22
C SER A 33 20.86 -5.42 -5.65
N GLN A 34 21.38 -4.45 -4.90
CA GLN A 34 22.76 -4.00 -5.04
C GLN A 34 23.70 -4.75 -4.08
N PRO A 35 25.00 -4.85 -4.41
CA PRO A 35 26.00 -5.43 -3.51
C PRO A 35 26.07 -4.71 -2.15
N ALA A 36 26.50 -5.43 -1.12
CA ALA A 36 26.62 -4.93 0.25
C ALA A 36 27.40 -3.62 0.34
N ASP A 37 28.55 -3.52 -0.34
CA ASP A 37 29.37 -2.31 -0.31
C ASP A 37 28.65 -1.10 -0.92
N ALA A 38 27.87 -1.30 -1.98
CA ALA A 38 27.06 -0.23 -2.56
C ALA A 38 25.99 0.24 -1.56
N ARG A 39 25.31 -0.68 -0.86
CA ARG A 39 24.33 -0.33 0.19
C ARG A 39 24.97 0.38 1.37
N ARG A 40 26.15 -0.04 1.80
CA ARG A 40 26.94 0.65 2.83
C ARG A 40 27.28 2.09 2.42
N CYS A 41 27.73 2.31 1.18
CA CYS A 41 27.97 3.66 0.65
C CYS A 41 26.69 4.51 0.68
N GLN A 42 25.52 3.95 0.32
CA GLN A 42 24.25 4.67 0.36
C GLN A 42 23.83 5.01 1.80
N ALA A 43 24.02 4.11 2.75
CA ALA A 43 23.79 4.37 4.17
C ALA A 43 24.73 5.47 4.71
N GLY A 44 26.00 5.47 4.29
CA GLY A 44 27.00 6.49 4.63
C GLY A 44 26.65 7.90 4.14
N ARG A 45 25.66 8.05 3.27
CA ARG A 45 25.13 9.38 2.88
C ARG A 45 24.32 10.04 3.98
N CYS A 46 23.85 9.28 4.99
CA CYS A 46 23.19 9.85 6.15
C CYS A 46 24.20 10.60 7.01
N MET A 47 24.03 11.92 7.13
CA MET A 47 24.91 12.78 7.92
C MET A 47 24.53 12.88 9.40
N ASP A 48 23.57 12.05 9.86
CA ASP A 48 23.05 12.06 11.23
C ASP A 48 22.71 13.51 11.70
N CYS A 49 21.89 14.20 10.91
CA CYS A 49 21.52 15.57 11.17
C CYS A 49 20.70 15.69 12.47
N GLY A 50 21.02 16.63 13.35
CA GLY A 50 20.38 16.80 14.67
C GLY A 50 18.86 17.05 14.63
N VAL A 51 18.28 17.36 13.46
CA VAL A 51 16.85 17.53 13.23
C VAL A 51 16.43 16.64 12.05
N PRO A 52 16.19 15.33 12.29
CA PRO A 52 15.90 14.36 11.24
C PRO A 52 14.46 14.45 10.76
N PHE A 53 14.16 15.26 9.76
CA PHE A 53 12.83 15.33 9.15
C PHE A 53 12.36 13.99 8.59
N CYS A 54 13.27 13.06 8.27
CA CYS A 54 12.93 11.69 7.89
C CYS A 54 12.16 10.93 8.97
N GLN A 55 12.29 11.30 10.24
CA GLN A 55 11.58 10.72 11.39
C GLN A 55 10.36 11.53 11.84
N SER A 56 10.13 12.71 11.27
CA SER A 56 9.02 13.60 11.62
C SER A 56 7.73 13.20 10.91
N ASP A 57 6.63 13.91 11.19
CA ASP A 57 5.33 13.76 10.54
C ASP A 57 5.37 14.02 9.02
N PHE A 58 6.37 14.76 8.53
CA PHE A 58 6.65 14.91 7.09
C PHE A 58 7.33 13.68 6.48
N GLY A 59 8.02 12.89 7.30
CA GLY A 59 8.80 11.73 6.93
C GLY A 59 8.08 10.41 7.15
N CYS A 60 8.69 9.54 7.95
CA CYS A 60 8.19 8.19 8.20
C CYS A 60 7.05 8.20 9.23
N PRO A 61 5.82 7.76 8.90
CA PRO A 61 4.72 7.65 9.85
C PRO A 61 4.97 6.69 11.03
N LEU A 62 5.95 5.79 10.90
CA LEU A 62 6.40 4.90 11.98
C LEU A 62 7.44 5.57 12.89
N HIS A 63 7.84 6.80 12.62
CA HIS A 63 8.95 7.51 13.28
C HIS A 63 10.22 6.63 13.34
N ASN A 64 10.51 5.98 12.21
CA ASN A 64 11.57 4.99 12.09
C ASN A 64 12.95 5.60 12.40
N LEU A 65 13.78 4.89 13.17
CA LEU A 65 15.09 5.31 13.67
C LEU A 65 16.16 5.36 12.57
N ILE A 66 15.84 6.08 11.49
CA ILE A 66 16.56 6.09 10.21
C ILE A 66 18.03 6.46 10.35
N PRO A 67 18.44 7.53 11.05
CA PRO A 67 19.85 7.86 11.18
C PRO A 67 20.66 6.75 11.86
N GLU A 68 20.10 6.14 12.91
CA GLU A 68 20.79 5.15 13.73
C GLU A 68 21.09 3.86 12.96
N TRP A 69 20.09 3.28 12.29
CA TRP A 69 20.33 2.05 11.55
C TRP A 69 21.13 2.29 10.24
N ASN A 70 21.09 3.50 9.63
CA ASN A 70 21.98 3.84 8.54
C ASN A 70 23.43 3.94 9.02
N ASP A 71 23.68 4.50 10.20
CA ASP A 71 25.03 4.55 10.79
C ASP A 71 25.57 3.12 11.00
N LEU A 72 24.81 2.25 11.64
CA LEU A 72 25.17 0.86 11.84
C LEU A 72 25.44 0.11 10.53
N LEU A 73 24.57 0.30 9.52
CA LEU A 73 24.76 -0.28 8.19
C LEU A 73 26.04 0.22 7.53
N TYR A 74 26.34 1.52 7.61
CA TYR A 74 27.56 2.09 7.08
C TYR A 74 28.81 1.48 7.73
N GLN A 75 28.77 1.24 9.04
CA GLN A 75 29.85 0.62 9.80
C GLN A 75 29.98 -0.89 9.52
N GLY A 76 29.06 -1.51 8.76
CA GLY A 76 29.04 -2.94 8.46
C GLY A 76 28.43 -3.78 9.57
N GLN A 77 27.77 -3.17 10.55
CA GLN A 77 27.03 -3.81 11.65
C GLN A 77 25.59 -4.10 11.20
N GLU A 78 25.46 -4.99 10.21
CA GLU A 78 24.20 -5.20 9.49
C GLU A 78 23.11 -5.84 10.37
N LYS A 79 23.50 -6.75 11.27
CA LYS A 79 22.58 -7.40 12.19
C LYS A 79 22.03 -6.40 13.19
N GLU A 80 22.88 -5.58 13.80
CA GLU A 80 22.52 -4.53 14.73
C GLU A 80 21.69 -3.44 14.05
N ALA A 81 22.00 -3.12 12.78
CA ALA A 81 21.21 -2.21 11.96
C ALA A 81 19.78 -2.74 11.74
N LEU A 82 19.64 -4.05 11.46
CA LEU A 82 18.35 -4.70 11.31
C LEU A 82 17.58 -4.71 12.64
N GLU A 83 18.21 -5.06 13.74
CA GLU A 83 17.59 -5.03 15.07
C GLU A 83 17.07 -3.62 15.39
N ARG A 84 17.86 -2.59 15.06
CA ARG A 84 17.46 -1.20 15.27
C ARG A 84 16.29 -0.77 14.38
N LEU A 85 16.29 -1.19 13.11
CA LEU A 85 15.18 -0.97 12.16
C LEU A 85 13.87 -1.58 12.69
N LEU A 86 13.92 -2.82 13.18
CA LEU A 86 12.75 -3.58 13.61
C LEU A 86 12.09 -3.06 14.90
N LEU A 87 12.73 -2.19 15.68
CA LEU A 87 12.10 -1.55 16.83
C LEU A 87 10.86 -0.73 16.43
N THR A 88 10.91 -0.09 15.29
CA THR A 88 9.84 0.81 14.82
C THR A 88 9.15 0.33 13.56
N ALA A 89 9.85 -0.34 12.65
CA ALA A 89 9.30 -0.87 11.40
C ALA A 89 8.99 -2.37 11.53
N PRO A 90 7.71 -2.78 11.61
CA PRO A 90 7.36 -4.19 11.84
C PRO A 90 7.62 -5.06 10.61
N PHE A 91 7.43 -4.53 9.40
CA PHE A 91 7.49 -5.28 8.14
C PHE A 91 8.28 -4.54 7.06
N PRO A 92 9.61 -4.39 7.20
CA PRO A 92 10.44 -3.69 6.21
C PRO A 92 10.43 -4.36 4.83
N GLU A 93 10.16 -5.66 4.74
CA GLU A 93 10.01 -6.38 3.48
C GLU A 93 8.81 -5.90 2.65
N PHE A 94 7.76 -5.35 3.29
CA PHE A 94 6.63 -4.73 2.60
C PHE A 94 6.93 -3.27 2.27
N THR A 95 7.32 -2.46 3.27
CA THR A 95 7.59 -1.04 3.07
C THR A 95 8.76 -0.80 2.12
N GLY A 96 9.80 -1.60 2.18
CA GLY A 96 10.94 -1.55 1.26
C GLY A 96 10.58 -1.77 -0.22
N ARG A 97 9.42 -2.40 -0.49
CA ARG A 97 8.92 -2.60 -1.86
C ARG A 97 7.84 -1.62 -2.28
N VAL A 98 6.92 -1.25 -1.38
CA VAL A 98 5.70 -0.52 -1.76
C VAL A 98 5.58 0.88 -1.16
N CYS A 99 6.44 1.27 -0.22
CA CYS A 99 6.41 2.62 0.34
C CYS A 99 6.95 3.64 -0.67
N PRO A 100 6.27 4.78 -0.88
CA PRO A 100 6.80 5.84 -1.73
C PRO A 100 8.02 6.57 -1.13
N ALA A 101 8.46 6.17 0.08
CA ALA A 101 9.62 6.70 0.78
C ALA A 101 9.48 8.19 1.16
N LEU A 102 8.42 8.51 1.92
CA LEU A 102 8.21 9.87 2.47
C LEU A 102 9.47 10.40 3.18
N CYS A 103 10.15 9.52 3.93
CA CYS A 103 11.38 9.82 4.65
C CYS A 103 12.52 10.33 3.75
N GLU A 104 12.63 9.81 2.54
CA GLU A 104 13.65 10.26 1.57
C GLU A 104 13.36 11.66 1.04
N LYS A 105 12.06 11.96 0.82
CA LYS A 105 11.62 13.27 0.33
C LYS A 105 11.60 14.35 1.40
N ALA A 106 11.53 13.97 2.67
CA ALA A 106 11.68 14.87 3.81
C ALA A 106 13.13 14.99 4.32
N CYS A 107 14.06 14.22 3.75
CA CYS A 107 15.47 14.27 4.14
C CYS A 107 16.06 15.68 3.98
N ASN A 108 16.92 16.09 4.91
CA ASN A 108 17.62 17.39 4.84
C ASN A 108 18.52 17.54 3.60
N LEU A 109 18.85 16.46 2.92
CA LEU A 109 19.54 16.47 1.63
C LEU A 109 18.59 16.80 0.46
N ALA A 110 17.33 17.11 0.73
CA ALA A 110 16.29 17.47 -0.23
C ALA A 110 16.15 16.43 -1.37
N ASP A 111 16.34 16.83 -2.64
CA ASP A 111 16.19 15.92 -3.79
C ASP A 111 17.28 14.83 -3.85
N HIS A 112 18.34 14.98 -3.07
CA HIS A 112 19.44 14.01 -2.94
C HIS A 112 19.35 13.16 -1.66
N GLY A 113 18.17 12.99 -1.09
CA GLY A 113 17.93 12.21 0.13
C GLY A 113 18.58 10.82 0.14
N VAL A 114 18.78 10.27 1.33
CA VAL A 114 19.33 8.91 1.49
C VAL A 114 18.32 7.88 0.95
N THR A 115 18.79 6.80 0.30
CA THR A 115 17.94 5.72 -0.23
C THR A 115 17.48 4.79 0.88
N ASN A 116 16.68 5.32 1.80
CA ASN A 116 16.27 4.61 3.02
C ASN A 116 15.43 3.36 2.70
N ARG A 117 14.51 3.45 1.73
CA ARG A 117 13.67 2.33 1.32
C ARG A 117 14.51 1.13 0.84
N ASP A 118 15.51 1.40 0.02
CA ASP A 118 16.36 0.35 -0.51
C ASP A 118 17.30 -0.22 0.56
N ASN A 119 17.75 0.60 1.51
CA ASN A 119 18.59 0.16 2.63
C ASN A 119 17.77 -0.71 3.60
N GLU A 120 16.52 -0.35 3.92
CA GLU A 120 15.66 -1.18 4.77
C GLU A 120 15.32 -2.51 4.10
N LEU A 121 15.06 -2.50 2.77
CA LEU A 121 14.83 -3.73 2.01
C LEU A 121 16.05 -4.66 2.04
N TYR A 122 17.24 -4.09 1.84
CA TYR A 122 18.48 -4.84 1.93
C TYR A 122 18.67 -5.50 3.30
N LEU A 123 18.47 -4.75 4.38
CA LEU A 123 18.63 -5.25 5.75
C LEU A 123 17.67 -6.40 6.07
N ILE A 124 16.39 -6.26 5.74
CA ILE A 124 15.41 -7.29 6.06
C ILE A 124 15.59 -8.56 5.22
N GLU A 125 15.88 -8.44 3.92
CA GLU A 125 16.12 -9.61 3.08
C GLU A 125 17.40 -10.36 3.51
N LYS A 126 18.45 -9.62 3.88
CA LYS A 126 19.66 -10.21 4.44
C LYS A 126 19.39 -10.90 5.79
N GLY A 127 18.54 -10.29 6.61
CA GLY A 127 18.11 -10.88 7.90
C GLY A 127 17.43 -12.23 7.73
N PHE A 128 16.52 -12.36 6.77
CA PHE A 128 15.90 -13.64 6.45
C PHE A 128 16.92 -14.63 5.85
N ALA A 129 17.73 -14.20 4.90
CA ALA A 129 18.72 -15.05 4.23
C ALA A 129 19.76 -15.64 5.21
N ASN A 130 20.17 -14.86 6.22
CA ASN A 130 21.14 -15.27 7.23
C ASN A 130 20.49 -15.93 8.46
N GLY A 131 19.16 -16.08 8.52
CA GLY A 131 18.48 -16.65 9.66
C GLY A 131 18.54 -15.77 10.93
N TRP A 132 18.73 -14.44 10.79
CA TRP A 132 18.70 -13.52 11.93
C TRP A 132 17.28 -13.23 12.40
N ILE A 133 16.31 -13.36 11.50
CA ILE A 133 14.89 -13.25 11.83
C ILE A 133 14.42 -14.58 12.40
N GLN A 134 14.02 -14.56 13.66
CA GLN A 134 13.53 -15.72 14.40
C GLN A 134 12.17 -15.38 15.04
N PRO A 135 11.31 -16.38 15.30
CA PRO A 135 10.06 -16.16 16.03
C PRO A 135 10.30 -15.52 17.41
N ARG A 136 9.57 -14.44 17.70
CA ARG A 136 9.65 -13.70 18.98
C ARG A 136 8.49 -14.15 19.88
N ILE A 137 8.73 -15.17 20.67
CA ILE A 137 7.73 -15.71 21.60
C ILE A 137 7.75 -14.86 22.87
N PRO A 138 6.62 -14.27 23.30
CA PRO A 138 6.56 -13.48 24.53
C PRO A 138 6.87 -14.34 25.75
N ALA A 139 7.70 -13.83 26.65
CA ALA A 139 8.06 -14.52 27.87
C ALA A 139 6.93 -14.53 28.93
N VAL A 140 6.00 -13.59 28.83
CA VAL A 140 4.86 -13.43 29.74
C VAL A 140 3.58 -13.40 28.92
N HIS A 141 2.58 -14.15 29.34
CA HIS A 141 1.24 -14.14 28.74
C HIS A 141 0.25 -13.48 29.70
N THR A 142 -0.56 -12.55 29.18
CA THR A 142 -1.57 -11.81 29.96
C THR A 142 -2.83 -12.66 30.22
N GLY A 143 -3.07 -13.69 29.41
CA GLY A 143 -4.32 -14.46 29.44
C GLY A 143 -5.43 -13.85 28.59
N GLU A 144 -5.35 -12.57 28.24
CA GLU A 144 -6.34 -11.85 27.46
C GLU A 144 -6.34 -12.29 25.98
N LYS A 145 -7.54 -12.43 25.43
CA LYS A 145 -7.79 -12.87 24.04
C LYS A 145 -8.24 -11.70 23.18
N ILE A 146 -7.55 -11.47 22.08
CA ILE A 146 -7.86 -10.36 21.19
C ILE A 146 -8.19 -10.88 19.79
N ALA A 147 -9.33 -10.45 19.25
CA ALA A 147 -9.67 -10.67 17.86
C ALA A 147 -9.25 -9.47 17.01
N VAL A 148 -8.52 -9.73 15.91
CA VAL A 148 -8.22 -8.75 14.87
C VAL A 148 -9.01 -9.14 13.63
N VAL A 149 -9.93 -8.29 13.20
CA VAL A 149 -10.80 -8.53 12.04
C VAL A 149 -10.23 -7.86 10.80
N GLY A 150 -9.69 -8.66 9.92
CA GLY A 150 -8.98 -8.23 8.71
C GLY A 150 -7.46 -8.32 8.86
N SER A 151 -6.82 -8.98 7.90
CA SER A 151 -5.38 -9.24 7.85
C SER A 151 -4.60 -8.28 6.94
N GLY A 152 -5.16 -7.10 6.64
CA GLY A 152 -4.43 -6.05 5.94
C GLY A 152 -3.27 -5.48 6.77
N PRO A 153 -2.50 -4.51 6.24
CA PRO A 153 -1.33 -3.96 6.93
C PRO A 153 -1.59 -3.53 8.37
N ALA A 154 -2.71 -2.84 8.62
CA ALA A 154 -3.07 -2.38 9.98
C ALA A 154 -3.32 -3.57 10.93
N GLY A 155 -4.09 -4.57 10.47
CA GLY A 155 -4.39 -5.76 11.26
C GLY A 155 -3.14 -6.59 11.57
N LEU A 156 -2.28 -6.82 10.58
CA LEU A 156 -1.02 -7.54 10.77
C LEU A 156 -0.10 -6.82 11.77
N ALA A 157 0.05 -5.48 11.63
CA ALA A 157 0.91 -4.71 12.53
C ALA A 157 0.38 -4.65 13.97
N ALA A 158 -0.94 -4.62 14.12
CA ALA A 158 -1.57 -4.69 15.44
C ALA A 158 -1.41 -6.08 16.05
N ALA A 159 -1.66 -7.15 15.27
CA ALA A 159 -1.51 -8.53 15.74
C ALA A 159 -0.07 -8.83 16.18
N ASP A 160 0.92 -8.40 15.40
CA ASP A 160 2.34 -8.52 15.73
C ASP A 160 2.66 -7.86 17.09
N LEU A 161 2.23 -6.61 17.30
CA LEU A 161 2.53 -5.89 18.52
C LEU A 161 1.76 -6.45 19.74
N LEU A 162 0.47 -6.78 19.57
CA LEU A 162 -0.34 -7.36 20.64
C LEU A 162 0.21 -8.70 21.11
N ASN A 163 0.67 -9.54 20.17
CA ASN A 163 1.32 -10.80 20.50
C ASN A 163 2.62 -10.56 21.28
N GLN A 164 3.46 -9.62 20.85
CA GLN A 164 4.69 -9.25 21.58
C GLN A 164 4.41 -8.72 22.99
N LEU A 165 3.26 -8.09 23.21
CA LEU A 165 2.79 -7.63 24.52
C LEU A 165 2.20 -8.76 25.39
N GLY A 166 2.21 -10.01 24.91
CA GLY A 166 1.80 -11.20 25.66
C GLY A 166 0.33 -11.58 25.54
N HIS A 167 -0.44 -10.94 24.65
CA HIS A 167 -1.84 -11.29 24.44
C HIS A 167 -1.98 -12.49 23.49
N THR A 168 -3.06 -13.25 23.65
CA THR A 168 -3.46 -14.31 22.70
C THR A 168 -4.21 -13.67 21.52
N VAL A 169 -3.63 -13.70 20.32
CA VAL A 169 -4.17 -12.99 19.17
C VAL A 169 -4.72 -13.95 18.12
N THR A 170 -5.96 -13.69 17.68
CA THR A 170 -6.57 -14.37 16.56
C THR A 170 -6.91 -13.36 15.47
N VAL A 171 -6.36 -13.55 14.27
CA VAL A 171 -6.67 -12.74 13.08
C VAL A 171 -7.72 -13.46 12.25
N MET A 172 -8.88 -12.82 12.02
CA MET A 172 -9.95 -13.33 11.18
C MET A 172 -9.89 -12.67 9.81
N GLU A 173 -9.77 -13.48 8.76
CA GLU A 173 -9.71 -13.01 7.38
C GLU A 173 -10.77 -13.69 6.53
N ARG A 174 -11.57 -12.91 5.81
CA ARG A 174 -12.64 -13.43 4.94
C ARG A 174 -12.11 -14.08 3.66
N ALA A 175 -10.91 -13.68 3.21
CA ALA A 175 -10.26 -14.27 2.04
C ALA A 175 -9.58 -15.60 2.39
N ASP A 176 -9.20 -16.33 1.35
CA ASP A 176 -8.46 -17.60 1.43
C ASP A 176 -6.99 -17.44 1.85
N ARG A 177 -6.47 -16.20 1.80
CA ARG A 177 -5.08 -15.85 2.16
C ARG A 177 -5.04 -14.56 2.93
N PRO A 178 -4.14 -14.45 3.94
CA PRO A 178 -3.95 -13.22 4.69
C PRO A 178 -3.13 -12.20 3.90
N GLY A 179 -3.24 -10.93 4.30
CA GLY A 179 -2.48 -9.82 3.71
C GLY A 179 -3.36 -8.68 3.17
N GLY A 180 -4.67 -8.91 3.00
CA GLY A 180 -5.60 -7.90 2.46
C GLY A 180 -5.14 -7.38 1.10
N LEU A 181 -4.99 -6.05 0.95
CA LEU A 181 -4.53 -5.45 -0.32
C LEU A 181 -3.06 -5.74 -0.62
N LEU A 182 -2.20 -6.08 0.34
CA LEU A 182 -0.85 -6.57 0.06
C LEU A 182 -0.89 -7.86 -0.76
N MET A 183 -1.84 -8.76 -0.43
CA MET A 183 -2.02 -10.02 -1.13
C MET A 183 -2.70 -9.83 -2.49
N TYR A 184 -3.85 -9.14 -2.53
CA TYR A 184 -4.72 -9.15 -3.69
C TYR A 184 -4.85 -7.79 -4.42
N GLY A 185 -4.44 -6.67 -3.80
CA GLY A 185 -4.49 -5.35 -4.43
C GLY A 185 -3.20 -4.90 -5.10
N ILE A 186 -2.06 -5.39 -4.61
CA ILE A 186 -0.74 -5.11 -5.17
C ILE A 186 -0.31 -6.30 -6.03
N PRO A 187 0.12 -6.11 -7.30
CA PRO A 187 0.50 -7.23 -8.15
C PRO A 187 1.80 -7.92 -7.70
N ASN A 188 1.97 -9.19 -8.12
CA ASN A 188 3.09 -10.03 -7.69
C ASN A 188 4.45 -9.43 -8.05
N MET A 189 4.60 -8.82 -9.22
CA MET A 189 5.86 -8.22 -9.64
C MET A 189 6.32 -7.04 -8.77
N LYS A 190 5.39 -6.34 -8.09
CA LYS A 190 5.71 -5.25 -7.16
C LYS A 190 5.92 -5.74 -5.73
N LEU A 191 5.16 -6.76 -5.31
CA LEU A 191 5.28 -7.42 -4.01
C LEU A 191 5.05 -8.92 -4.18
N PRO A 192 6.09 -9.73 -4.28
CA PRO A 192 5.98 -11.18 -4.40
C PRO A 192 5.20 -11.81 -3.24
N LYS A 193 4.29 -12.73 -3.55
CA LYS A 193 3.36 -13.27 -2.56
C LYS A 193 4.01 -14.23 -1.57
N GLU A 194 5.13 -14.83 -1.94
CA GLU A 194 5.98 -15.61 -1.02
C GLU A 194 6.56 -14.76 0.12
N ILE A 195 6.79 -13.45 -0.10
CA ILE A 195 7.25 -12.54 0.96
C ILE A 195 6.18 -12.38 2.04
N ILE A 196 4.91 -12.28 1.62
CA ILE A 196 3.77 -12.23 2.55
C ILE A 196 3.64 -13.56 3.27
N ALA A 197 3.66 -14.68 2.53
CA ALA A 197 3.57 -16.01 3.11
C ALA A 197 4.67 -16.28 4.14
N ARG A 198 5.92 -15.90 3.83
CA ARG A 198 7.06 -15.97 4.76
C ARG A 198 6.81 -15.23 6.07
N ARG A 199 6.25 -14.01 6.00
CA ARG A 199 5.91 -13.23 7.19
C ARG A 199 4.78 -13.86 7.99
N ILE A 200 3.75 -14.36 7.34
CA ILE A 200 2.62 -15.03 8.03
C ILE A 200 3.12 -16.29 8.76
N GLN A 201 3.93 -17.11 8.12
CA GLN A 201 4.54 -18.30 8.77
C GLN A 201 5.34 -17.93 10.02
N LEU A 202 6.08 -16.82 9.97
CA LEU A 202 6.80 -16.32 11.14
C LEU A 202 5.83 -15.91 12.25
N MET A 203 4.76 -15.17 11.93
CA MET A 203 3.74 -14.75 12.90
C MET A 203 2.99 -15.95 13.51
N GLU A 204 2.72 -16.99 12.71
CA GLU A 204 2.14 -18.24 13.21
C GLU A 204 3.10 -18.96 14.17
N ALA A 205 4.39 -19.00 13.84
CA ALA A 205 5.42 -19.54 14.73
C ALA A 205 5.61 -18.72 16.03
N GLU A 206 5.26 -17.43 16.02
CA GLU A 206 5.21 -16.55 17.19
C GLU A 206 3.94 -16.77 18.05
N GLY A 207 2.96 -17.58 17.59
CA GLY A 207 1.74 -17.93 18.33
C GLY A 207 0.47 -17.21 17.90
N ILE A 208 0.53 -16.39 16.83
CA ILE A 208 -0.67 -15.73 16.26
C ILE A 208 -1.48 -16.74 15.45
N SER A 209 -2.78 -16.82 15.72
CA SER A 209 -3.70 -17.70 14.98
C SER A 209 -4.37 -16.96 13.82
N PHE A 210 -4.44 -17.59 12.64
CA PHE A 210 -5.16 -17.05 11.47
C PHE A 210 -6.37 -17.92 11.13
N LEU A 211 -7.56 -17.32 11.16
CA LEU A 211 -8.81 -17.95 10.71
C LEU A 211 -9.19 -17.39 9.34
N LEU A 212 -8.84 -18.14 8.30
CA LEU A 212 -9.10 -17.78 6.90
C LEU A 212 -10.52 -18.19 6.48
N ASN A 213 -11.02 -17.65 5.35
CA ASN A 213 -12.38 -17.88 4.87
C ASN A 213 -13.44 -17.60 5.95
N THR A 214 -13.13 -16.67 6.88
CA THR A 214 -13.94 -16.40 8.06
C THR A 214 -14.38 -14.94 8.09
N SER A 215 -15.66 -14.70 7.86
CA SER A 215 -16.28 -13.39 8.09
C SER A 215 -16.65 -13.28 9.56
N ALA A 216 -16.01 -12.36 10.28
CA ALA A 216 -16.29 -12.13 11.70
C ALA A 216 -17.76 -11.67 11.90
N THR A 217 -18.40 -12.23 12.92
CA THR A 217 -19.75 -11.84 13.37
C THR A 217 -19.71 -11.49 14.86
N PRO A 218 -20.67 -10.70 15.38
CA PRO A 218 -20.73 -10.41 16.80
C PRO A 218 -20.67 -11.66 17.69
N ASP A 219 -21.34 -12.75 17.29
CA ASP A 219 -21.37 -14.01 18.04
C ASP A 219 -19.98 -14.64 18.16
N LEU A 220 -19.20 -14.68 17.08
CA LEU A 220 -17.83 -15.18 17.10
C LEU A 220 -16.91 -14.35 17.99
N LEU A 221 -17.23 -13.06 18.17
CA LEU A 221 -16.41 -12.11 18.92
C LEU A 221 -16.72 -12.07 20.42
N HIS A 222 -17.75 -12.77 20.89
CA HIS A 222 -18.10 -12.79 22.31
C HIS A 222 -16.99 -13.34 23.21
N ALA A 223 -16.23 -14.31 22.72
CA ALA A 223 -15.17 -15.00 23.48
C ALA A 223 -13.86 -14.21 23.63
N TYR A 224 -13.79 -13.01 23.07
CA TYR A 224 -12.60 -12.17 23.11
C TYR A 224 -12.77 -10.99 24.05
N ASP A 225 -11.68 -10.56 24.69
CA ASP A 225 -11.66 -9.47 25.67
C ASP A 225 -11.58 -8.10 24.99
N ALA A 226 -10.95 -8.03 23.82
CA ALA A 226 -10.97 -6.88 22.94
C ALA A 226 -11.08 -7.30 21.46
N VAL A 227 -11.62 -6.42 20.64
CA VAL A 227 -11.82 -6.65 19.19
C VAL A 227 -11.33 -5.43 18.42
N LEU A 228 -10.41 -5.63 17.50
CA LEU A 228 -9.90 -4.61 16.59
C LEU A 228 -10.41 -4.83 15.17
N LEU A 229 -11.21 -3.89 14.66
CA LEU A 229 -11.69 -3.90 13.30
C LEU A 229 -10.66 -3.23 12.37
N CYS A 230 -10.13 -4.00 11.41
CA CYS A 230 -9.15 -3.58 10.41
C CYS A 230 -9.61 -3.94 8.98
N CYS A 231 -10.92 -3.78 8.70
CA CYS A 231 -11.55 -4.22 7.45
C CYS A 231 -11.20 -3.34 6.24
N GLY A 232 -10.50 -2.24 6.45
CA GLY A 232 -10.06 -1.32 5.40
C GLY A 232 -11.19 -0.43 4.84
N SER A 233 -10.86 0.32 3.79
CA SER A 233 -11.79 1.14 3.00
C SER A 233 -12.00 0.42 1.67
N ARG A 234 -13.13 -0.29 1.51
CA ARG A 234 -13.34 -1.21 0.38
C ARG A 234 -14.54 -0.88 -0.50
N LYS A 235 -15.34 0.14 -0.14
CA LYS A 235 -16.40 0.65 -1.01
C LYS A 235 -15.78 1.42 -2.18
N PRO A 236 -15.77 0.88 -3.43
CA PRO A 236 -15.08 1.52 -4.53
C PRO A 236 -15.85 2.76 -5.01
N ARG A 237 -15.11 3.74 -5.53
CA ARG A 237 -15.70 4.87 -6.26
C ARG A 237 -16.02 4.44 -7.68
N SER A 238 -17.30 4.50 -8.06
CA SER A 238 -17.76 4.22 -9.42
C SER A 238 -17.78 5.49 -10.28
N LEU A 239 -17.89 5.31 -11.58
CA LEU A 239 -18.20 6.39 -12.54
C LEU A 239 -19.69 6.69 -12.51
N GLN A 240 -20.04 7.97 -12.75
CA GLN A 240 -21.43 8.42 -12.84
C GLN A 240 -21.80 8.60 -14.32
N VAL A 241 -21.89 7.49 -15.04
CA VAL A 241 -22.16 7.45 -16.48
C VAL A 241 -23.16 6.34 -16.81
N GLU A 242 -23.83 6.46 -17.97
CA GLU A 242 -24.70 5.39 -18.48
C GLU A 242 -23.89 4.14 -18.80
N HIS A 243 -24.54 2.99 -18.76
CA HIS A 243 -23.95 1.65 -18.99
C HIS A 243 -22.74 1.33 -18.06
N VAL A 244 -22.69 1.91 -16.86
CA VAL A 244 -21.61 1.64 -15.90
C VAL A 244 -21.50 0.17 -15.48
N ASP A 245 -22.57 -0.62 -15.68
CA ASP A 245 -22.62 -2.06 -15.37
C ASP A 245 -22.44 -2.95 -16.61
N ALA A 246 -21.92 -2.40 -17.72
CA ALA A 246 -21.65 -3.15 -18.93
C ALA A 246 -20.56 -4.23 -18.72
N ASP A 247 -20.68 -5.30 -19.49
CA ASP A 247 -19.66 -6.34 -19.56
C ASP A 247 -18.34 -5.79 -20.09
N GLY A 248 -17.24 -6.09 -19.40
CA GLY A 248 -15.91 -5.56 -19.68
C GLY A 248 -15.51 -4.41 -18.76
N LYS A 249 -16.37 -3.98 -17.81
CA LYS A 249 -16.02 -3.05 -16.75
C LYS A 249 -15.71 -3.80 -15.46
N TYR A 250 -14.58 -3.47 -14.82
CA TYR A 250 -14.17 -3.99 -13.53
C TYR A 250 -13.58 -2.89 -12.65
N PHE A 251 -13.71 -3.04 -11.35
CA PHE A 251 -12.90 -2.24 -10.44
C PHE A 251 -11.46 -2.77 -10.42
N ALA A 252 -10.51 -1.88 -10.29
CA ALA A 252 -9.08 -2.21 -10.34
C ALA A 252 -8.69 -3.34 -9.37
N VAL A 253 -9.23 -3.33 -8.14
CA VAL A 253 -8.92 -4.36 -7.14
C VAL A 253 -9.45 -5.73 -7.56
N ASP A 254 -10.62 -5.82 -8.19
CA ASP A 254 -11.17 -7.09 -8.67
C ASP A 254 -10.30 -7.67 -9.80
N TYR A 255 -9.87 -6.81 -10.73
CA TYR A 255 -8.95 -7.18 -11.80
C TYR A 255 -7.59 -7.65 -11.26
N LEU A 256 -6.99 -6.90 -10.34
CA LEU A 256 -5.70 -7.23 -9.73
C LEU A 256 -5.78 -8.49 -8.86
N THR A 257 -6.93 -8.71 -8.19
CA THR A 257 -7.22 -9.95 -7.45
C THR A 257 -7.25 -11.15 -8.39
N ALA A 258 -8.00 -11.08 -9.48
CA ALA A 258 -8.09 -12.15 -10.48
C ALA A 258 -6.71 -12.45 -11.11
N ALA A 259 -5.92 -11.42 -11.41
CA ALA A 259 -4.57 -11.58 -11.94
C ALA A 259 -3.64 -12.25 -10.91
N THR A 260 -3.69 -11.85 -9.65
CA THR A 260 -2.88 -12.45 -8.58
C THR A 260 -3.28 -13.91 -8.33
N GLN A 261 -4.57 -14.21 -8.29
CA GLN A 261 -5.06 -15.59 -8.15
C GLN A 261 -4.58 -16.49 -9.29
N SER A 262 -4.58 -15.96 -10.52
CA SER A 262 -4.04 -16.65 -11.70
C SER A 262 -2.56 -16.97 -11.54
N VAL A 263 -1.74 -16.01 -11.11
CA VAL A 263 -0.30 -16.21 -10.88
C VAL A 263 -0.07 -17.27 -9.80
N LEU A 264 -0.82 -17.22 -8.70
CA LEU A 264 -0.68 -18.15 -7.58
C LEU A 264 -1.14 -19.58 -7.88
N SER A 265 -2.16 -19.74 -8.73
CA SER A 265 -2.72 -21.06 -9.09
C SER A 265 -2.11 -21.64 -10.37
N GLY A 266 -1.44 -20.85 -11.19
CA GLY A 266 -0.98 -21.24 -12.52
C GLY A 266 -2.12 -21.44 -13.53
N THR A 267 -3.34 -20.95 -13.23
CA THR A 267 -4.52 -21.07 -14.10
C THR A 267 -4.78 -19.77 -14.86
N ALA A 268 -5.58 -19.83 -15.92
CA ALA A 268 -5.98 -18.62 -16.65
C ALA A 268 -6.73 -17.65 -15.73
N PRO A 269 -6.51 -16.32 -15.82
CA PRO A 269 -7.21 -15.35 -15.00
C PRO A 269 -8.70 -15.27 -15.39
N ALA A 270 -9.55 -15.08 -14.38
CA ALA A 270 -10.99 -14.90 -14.59
C ALA A 270 -11.28 -13.63 -15.43
N VAL A 271 -10.41 -12.60 -15.30
CA VAL A 271 -10.47 -11.39 -16.11
C VAL A 271 -9.11 -11.22 -16.81
N THR A 272 -9.11 -11.16 -18.14
CA THR A 272 -7.87 -11.00 -18.93
C THR A 272 -7.90 -9.78 -19.80
N ALA A 273 -6.74 -9.13 -19.94
CA ALA A 273 -6.49 -8.04 -20.89
C ALA A 273 -5.96 -8.54 -22.23
N GLN A 274 -5.71 -9.84 -22.39
CA GLN A 274 -5.11 -10.39 -23.60
C GLN A 274 -5.86 -9.99 -24.86
N GLY A 275 -5.15 -9.36 -25.83
CA GLY A 275 -5.68 -8.92 -27.10
C GLY A 275 -6.71 -7.79 -27.05
N LYS A 276 -6.90 -7.14 -25.89
CA LYS A 276 -7.90 -6.11 -25.67
C LYS A 276 -7.32 -4.70 -25.68
N HIS A 277 -8.16 -3.74 -26.06
CA HIS A 277 -7.95 -2.33 -25.78
C HIS A 277 -8.36 -2.02 -24.35
N VAL A 278 -7.40 -1.69 -23.50
CA VAL A 278 -7.60 -1.45 -22.06
C VAL A 278 -7.61 0.04 -21.78
N VAL A 279 -8.62 0.50 -21.05
CA VAL A 279 -8.66 1.87 -20.52
C VAL A 279 -8.71 1.81 -18.99
N VAL A 280 -7.76 2.47 -18.34
CA VAL A 280 -7.66 2.58 -16.87
C VAL A 280 -8.09 3.99 -16.48
N VAL A 281 -9.04 4.12 -15.57
CA VAL A 281 -9.49 5.41 -15.04
C VAL A 281 -8.90 5.64 -13.64
N GLY A 282 -7.97 6.58 -13.54
CA GLY A 282 -7.25 6.95 -12.33
C GLY A 282 -5.74 6.94 -12.51
N GLY A 283 -5.08 8.04 -12.18
CA GLY A 283 -3.64 8.27 -12.36
C GLY A 283 -2.75 7.81 -11.20
N GLY A 284 -3.32 7.23 -10.14
CA GLY A 284 -2.58 6.79 -8.95
C GLY A 284 -1.86 5.44 -9.10
N ASP A 285 -1.24 4.99 -7.99
CA ASP A 285 -0.46 3.74 -7.94
C ASP A 285 -1.27 2.51 -8.38
N THR A 286 -2.54 2.40 -7.97
CA THR A 286 -3.41 1.30 -8.39
C THR A 286 -3.67 1.30 -9.90
N GLY A 287 -3.80 2.50 -10.51
CA GLY A 287 -3.91 2.64 -11.97
C GLY A 287 -2.65 2.18 -12.68
N ASN A 288 -1.47 2.56 -12.17
CA ASN A 288 -0.19 2.08 -12.68
C ASN A 288 -0.04 0.55 -12.56
N ASP A 289 -0.50 -0.02 -11.44
CA ASP A 289 -0.49 -1.47 -11.21
C ASP A 289 -1.39 -2.20 -12.24
N CYS A 290 -2.54 -1.61 -12.60
CA CYS A 290 -3.40 -2.10 -13.68
C CYS A 290 -2.73 -2.02 -15.06
N VAL A 291 -2.03 -0.90 -15.37
CA VAL A 291 -1.25 -0.75 -16.60
C VAL A 291 -0.21 -1.86 -16.72
N GLY A 292 0.65 -2.02 -15.71
CA GLY A 292 1.70 -3.03 -15.71
C GLY A 292 1.17 -4.46 -15.80
N THR A 293 0.02 -4.74 -15.18
CA THR A 293 -0.65 -6.06 -15.26
C THR A 293 -1.24 -6.31 -16.64
N ALA A 294 -1.90 -5.32 -17.25
CA ALA A 294 -2.50 -5.46 -18.59
C ALA A 294 -1.44 -5.71 -19.68
N LEU A 295 -0.30 -5.03 -19.57
CA LEU A 295 0.83 -5.24 -20.50
C LEU A 295 1.37 -6.68 -20.42
N ARG A 296 1.55 -7.23 -19.20
CA ARG A 296 2.00 -8.62 -18.97
C ARG A 296 1.00 -9.65 -19.47
N GLN A 297 -0.28 -9.32 -19.45
CA GLN A 297 -1.32 -10.18 -20.01
C GLN A 297 -1.42 -10.08 -21.55
N GLY A 298 -0.63 -9.20 -22.20
CA GLY A 298 -0.61 -9.05 -23.64
C GLY A 298 -1.80 -8.26 -24.20
N CYS A 299 -2.15 -7.14 -23.57
CA CYS A 299 -3.17 -6.23 -24.12
C CYS A 299 -2.72 -5.65 -25.48
N GLN A 300 -3.68 -5.32 -26.33
CA GLN A 300 -3.41 -4.70 -27.63
C GLN A 300 -2.95 -3.24 -27.44
N SER A 301 -3.56 -2.52 -26.51
CA SER A 301 -3.16 -1.18 -26.10
C SER A 301 -3.62 -0.91 -24.67
N VAL A 302 -2.94 0.01 -23.97
CA VAL A 302 -3.40 0.52 -22.68
C VAL A 302 -3.32 2.04 -22.65
N VAL A 303 -4.41 2.67 -22.20
CA VAL A 303 -4.53 4.11 -21.94
C VAL A 303 -4.93 4.31 -20.49
N GLN A 304 -4.27 5.26 -19.82
CA GLN A 304 -4.58 5.65 -18.43
C GLN A 304 -5.14 7.08 -18.39
N LEU A 305 -6.40 7.23 -17.98
CA LEU A 305 -7.05 8.54 -17.90
C LEU A 305 -6.83 9.15 -16.49
N GLU A 306 -6.30 10.37 -16.49
CA GLU A 306 -6.16 11.16 -15.27
C GLU A 306 -6.98 12.44 -15.38
N MET A 307 -7.90 12.64 -14.43
CA MET A 307 -8.79 13.79 -14.42
C MET A 307 -8.06 15.09 -14.04
N MET A 308 -6.96 14.98 -13.30
CA MET A 308 -6.15 16.12 -12.88
C MET A 308 -5.17 16.57 -13.96
N PRO A 309 -4.72 17.84 -13.92
CA PRO A 309 -3.64 18.30 -14.79
C PRO A 309 -2.34 17.52 -14.58
N LYS A 310 -1.51 17.44 -15.62
CA LYS A 310 -0.17 16.88 -15.51
C LYS A 310 0.61 17.67 -14.47
N ALA A 311 1.14 16.96 -13.47
CA ALA A 311 1.96 17.58 -12.44
C ALA A 311 3.26 18.18 -13.05
N PRO A 312 3.81 19.26 -12.47
CA PRO A 312 5.06 19.84 -12.92
C PRO A 312 6.25 18.88 -12.70
N GLU A 313 7.31 19.05 -13.48
CA GLU A 313 8.54 18.26 -13.32
C GLU A 313 9.31 18.63 -12.05
N ASN A 314 9.26 19.92 -11.69
CA ASN A 314 9.94 20.46 -10.51
C ASN A 314 8.93 20.90 -9.44
N ARG A 315 9.36 20.89 -8.18
CA ARG A 315 8.56 21.28 -7.01
C ARG A 315 8.08 22.73 -7.17
N PRO A 316 6.74 22.96 -7.17
CA PRO A 316 6.21 24.34 -7.26
C PRO A 316 6.42 25.11 -5.95
N SER A 317 6.46 26.45 -6.04
CA SER A 317 6.66 27.33 -4.89
C SER A 317 5.63 27.16 -3.77
N GLY A 318 4.39 26.81 -4.11
CA GLY A 318 3.31 26.51 -3.15
C GLY A 318 3.42 25.15 -2.46
N ASN A 319 4.44 24.36 -2.78
CA ASN A 319 4.69 23.04 -2.18
C ASN A 319 6.14 22.97 -1.65
N PRO A 320 6.47 23.72 -0.59
CA PRO A 320 7.85 23.79 -0.10
C PRO A 320 8.30 22.49 0.58
N TRP A 321 9.60 22.20 0.54
CA TRP A 321 10.22 21.21 1.41
C TRP A 321 9.92 21.58 2.90
N PRO A 322 9.71 20.61 3.81
CA PRO A 322 9.86 19.16 3.68
C PRO A 322 8.59 18.40 3.29
N THR A 323 7.54 19.11 2.86
CA THR A 323 6.30 18.47 2.45
C THR A 323 6.51 17.49 1.28
N TRP A 324 5.59 16.53 1.12
CA TRP A 324 5.64 15.61 0.01
C TRP A 324 5.61 16.33 -1.35
N PRO A 325 6.54 16.06 -2.30
CA PRO A 325 6.62 16.78 -3.56
C PRO A 325 5.45 16.44 -4.50
N LEU A 326 4.72 17.47 -4.92
CA LEU A 326 3.64 17.37 -5.90
C LEU A 326 4.22 17.53 -7.32
N ILE A 327 5.03 16.58 -7.75
CA ILE A 327 5.72 16.55 -9.04
C ILE A 327 5.31 15.34 -9.86
N LEU A 328 5.57 15.42 -11.17
CA LEU A 328 5.37 14.30 -12.09
C LEU A 328 6.23 13.12 -11.65
N ARG A 329 5.61 11.96 -11.61
CA ARG A 329 6.27 10.69 -11.39
C ARG A 329 5.88 9.73 -12.48
N THR A 330 6.82 8.92 -12.89
CA THR A 330 6.59 7.84 -13.82
C THR A 330 7.00 6.56 -13.12
N ASP A 331 6.04 5.70 -12.86
CA ASP A 331 6.26 4.43 -12.16
C ASP A 331 6.43 3.28 -13.18
N TYR A 332 6.72 2.09 -12.68
CA TYR A 332 7.16 0.94 -13.46
C TYR A 332 6.21 0.59 -14.62
N GLY A 333 4.89 0.59 -14.43
CA GLY A 333 3.93 0.24 -15.48
C GLY A 333 3.87 1.27 -16.61
N GLN A 334 3.99 2.57 -16.27
CA GLN A 334 4.09 3.63 -17.27
C GLN A 334 5.42 3.55 -18.05
N VAL A 335 6.54 3.24 -17.36
CA VAL A 335 7.85 3.02 -18.01
C VAL A 335 7.75 1.84 -18.98
N GLU A 336 7.09 0.77 -18.61
CA GLU A 336 6.83 -0.40 -19.45
C GLU A 336 5.97 -0.07 -20.65
N ALA A 337 4.89 0.69 -20.45
CA ALA A 337 4.05 1.16 -21.54
C ALA A 337 4.82 2.03 -22.52
N ILE A 338 5.63 2.98 -22.05
CA ILE A 338 6.49 3.81 -22.90
C ILE A 338 7.47 2.94 -23.70
N SER A 339 8.09 1.94 -23.07
CA SER A 339 9.03 1.04 -23.74
C SER A 339 8.38 0.19 -24.83
N LEU A 340 7.12 -0.23 -24.63
CA LEU A 340 6.40 -1.12 -25.54
C LEU A 340 5.62 -0.35 -26.61
N GLN A 341 4.89 0.71 -26.23
CA GLN A 341 3.99 1.47 -27.10
C GLN A 341 4.64 2.74 -27.70
N GLY A 342 5.83 3.14 -27.22
CA GLY A 342 6.57 4.32 -27.69
C GLY A 342 6.04 5.65 -27.15
N SER A 343 5.01 5.65 -26.29
CA SER A 343 4.42 6.87 -25.71
C SER A 343 3.92 6.63 -24.27
N ASP A 344 3.83 7.70 -23.51
CA ASP A 344 3.22 7.68 -22.17
C ASP A 344 1.74 7.28 -22.28
N PRO A 345 1.28 6.27 -21.53
CA PRO A 345 -0.11 5.83 -21.60
C PRO A 345 -1.09 6.83 -20.97
N ARG A 346 -0.60 7.84 -20.24
CA ARG A 346 -1.44 8.78 -19.47
C ARG A 346 -2.00 9.90 -20.36
N VAL A 347 -3.32 10.10 -20.25
CA VAL A 347 -4.06 11.22 -20.83
C VAL A 347 -4.60 12.06 -19.66
N TYR A 348 -4.05 13.25 -19.50
CA TYR A 348 -4.38 14.15 -18.40
C TYR A 348 -5.61 15.01 -18.69
N GLU A 349 -6.18 15.61 -17.64
CA GLU A 349 -7.37 16.46 -17.70
C GLU A 349 -8.52 15.76 -18.45
N THR A 350 -8.67 14.44 -18.31
CA THR A 350 -9.62 13.66 -19.12
C THR A 350 -10.34 12.63 -18.27
N THR A 351 -11.67 12.53 -18.51
CA THR A 351 -12.51 11.51 -17.86
C THR A 351 -13.44 10.84 -18.88
N VAL A 352 -14.09 9.76 -18.46
CA VAL A 352 -15.13 9.08 -19.22
C VAL A 352 -16.43 9.89 -19.15
N LYS A 353 -17.02 10.23 -20.32
CA LYS A 353 -18.33 10.89 -20.44
C LYS A 353 -19.45 9.87 -20.61
N SER A 354 -19.23 8.84 -21.42
CA SER A 354 -20.19 7.77 -21.63
C SER A 354 -19.51 6.47 -22.08
N ILE A 355 -20.18 5.35 -21.89
CA ILE A 355 -19.73 4.01 -22.31
C ILE A 355 -20.60 3.58 -23.49
N ARG A 356 -19.97 3.14 -24.58
CA ARG A 356 -20.66 2.57 -25.75
C ARG A 356 -20.65 1.04 -25.64
N VAL A 357 -21.81 0.46 -25.81
CA VAL A 357 -21.99 -1.01 -25.75
C VAL A 357 -22.58 -1.53 -27.04
N ASN A 358 -22.37 -2.82 -27.30
CA ASN A 358 -23.06 -3.56 -28.36
C ASN A 358 -24.42 -4.12 -27.86
N ALA A 359 -25.09 -4.88 -28.71
CA ALA A 359 -26.39 -5.48 -28.41
C ALA A 359 -26.38 -6.46 -27.23
N GLU A 360 -25.21 -7.06 -26.93
CA GLU A 360 -24.97 -7.98 -25.82
C GLU A 360 -24.51 -7.26 -24.52
N ASN A 361 -24.65 -5.93 -24.46
CA ASN A 361 -24.20 -5.08 -23.34
C ASN A 361 -22.69 -5.15 -23.06
N ARG A 362 -21.85 -5.45 -24.06
CA ARG A 362 -20.37 -5.45 -23.93
C ARG A 362 -19.82 -4.11 -24.36
N ILE A 363 -18.82 -3.61 -23.63
CA ILE A 363 -18.11 -2.38 -23.95
C ILE A 363 -17.40 -2.53 -25.30
N THR A 364 -17.54 -1.51 -26.15
CA THR A 364 -16.87 -1.42 -27.47
C THR A 364 -16.02 -0.17 -27.61
N ALA A 365 -16.41 0.90 -26.93
CA ALA A 365 -15.67 2.16 -26.90
C ALA A 365 -16.08 3.01 -25.70
N LEU A 366 -15.26 4.00 -25.39
CA LEU A 366 -15.59 5.08 -24.45
C LEU A 366 -15.64 6.41 -25.20
N GLU A 367 -16.60 7.24 -24.84
CA GLU A 367 -16.55 8.65 -25.13
C GLU A 367 -15.90 9.36 -23.95
N THR A 368 -14.79 10.05 -24.19
CA THR A 368 -14.07 10.82 -23.17
C THR A 368 -14.33 12.31 -23.36
N VAL A 369 -14.09 13.10 -22.32
CA VAL A 369 -14.19 14.57 -22.36
C VAL A 369 -13.07 15.18 -21.53
N ARG A 370 -12.53 16.31 -22.01
CA ARG A 370 -11.57 17.08 -21.21
C ARG A 370 -12.26 17.73 -20.01
N MET A 371 -11.49 17.80 -18.92
CA MET A 371 -11.91 18.44 -17.66
C MET A 371 -11.11 19.72 -17.47
N GLN A 372 -11.76 20.76 -16.98
CA GLN A 372 -11.11 22.02 -16.60
C GLN A 372 -11.40 22.35 -15.15
N LYS A 373 -10.34 22.70 -14.41
CA LYS A 373 -10.49 23.19 -13.04
C LYS A 373 -10.97 24.62 -13.03
N GLN A 374 -12.10 24.88 -12.36
CA GLN A 374 -12.68 26.19 -12.17
C GLN A 374 -12.01 26.93 -11.02
N SER A 375 -12.29 28.23 -10.87
CA SER A 375 -11.76 29.08 -9.80
C SER A 375 -12.18 28.63 -8.39
N ASP A 376 -13.32 27.93 -8.26
CA ASP A 376 -13.82 27.33 -7.03
C ASP A 376 -13.17 25.95 -6.72
N GLY A 377 -12.26 25.50 -7.56
CA GLY A 377 -11.56 24.22 -7.44
C GLY A 377 -12.30 23.02 -8.01
N LYS A 378 -13.56 23.18 -8.48
CA LYS A 378 -14.31 22.10 -9.12
C LYS A 378 -13.80 21.80 -10.52
N LEU A 379 -13.89 20.52 -10.90
CA LEU A 379 -13.61 20.06 -12.25
C LEU A 379 -14.92 20.01 -13.03
N THR A 380 -14.94 20.65 -14.21
CA THR A 380 -16.10 20.65 -15.12
C THR A 380 -15.69 20.17 -16.51
N PRO A 381 -16.57 19.44 -17.22
CA PRO A 381 -16.28 19.02 -18.60
C PRO A 381 -16.26 20.22 -19.54
N VAL A 382 -15.35 20.18 -20.52
CA VAL A 382 -15.22 21.18 -21.59
C VAL A 382 -15.96 20.69 -22.82
N PRO A 383 -17.11 21.28 -23.19
CA PRO A 383 -17.89 20.86 -24.35
C PRO A 383 -17.10 20.98 -25.65
N GLY A 384 -17.33 20.06 -26.60
CA GLY A 384 -16.65 20.05 -27.90
C GLY A 384 -15.23 19.42 -27.87
N THR A 385 -14.86 18.82 -26.74
CA THR A 385 -13.56 18.13 -26.62
C THR A 385 -13.70 16.62 -26.56
N GLU A 386 -14.88 16.11 -26.86
CA GLU A 386 -15.22 14.71 -26.83
C GLU A 386 -14.36 13.90 -27.82
N GLN A 387 -13.81 12.77 -27.37
CA GLN A 387 -13.07 11.84 -28.18
C GLN A 387 -13.55 10.41 -27.95
N THR A 388 -13.55 9.60 -28.98
CA THR A 388 -13.88 8.18 -28.89
C THR A 388 -12.59 7.37 -28.77
N LEU A 389 -12.48 6.59 -27.69
CA LEU A 389 -11.39 5.62 -27.47
C LEU A 389 -11.92 4.20 -27.65
N PRO A 390 -11.26 3.32 -28.42
CA PRO A 390 -11.58 1.91 -28.42
C PRO A 390 -11.34 1.33 -27.03
N CYS A 391 -12.27 0.50 -26.55
CA CYS A 391 -12.19 -0.09 -25.22
C CYS A 391 -12.95 -1.42 -25.20
N ASP A 392 -12.26 -2.49 -24.84
CA ASP A 392 -12.83 -3.81 -24.58
C ASP A 392 -12.79 -4.16 -23.08
N LEU A 393 -11.92 -3.46 -22.33
CA LEU A 393 -11.73 -3.64 -20.89
C LEU A 393 -11.55 -2.28 -20.22
N LEU A 394 -12.52 -1.90 -19.40
CA LEU A 394 -12.50 -0.68 -18.58
C LEU A 394 -12.16 -1.03 -17.13
N LEU A 395 -11.08 -0.47 -16.62
CA LEU A 395 -10.59 -0.67 -15.25
C LEU A 395 -10.77 0.62 -14.44
N ILE A 396 -11.59 0.60 -13.40
CA ILE A 396 -11.86 1.78 -12.56
C ILE A 396 -10.93 1.74 -11.36
N ALA A 397 -9.91 2.60 -11.37
CA ALA A 397 -8.91 2.81 -10.32
C ALA A 397 -9.09 4.17 -9.61
N ALA A 398 -10.34 4.60 -9.40
CA ALA A 398 -10.70 5.93 -8.87
C ALA A 398 -10.67 6.01 -7.32
N GLY A 399 -10.11 5.01 -6.65
CA GLY A 399 -10.02 4.90 -5.20
C GLY A 399 -11.32 4.43 -4.53
N PHE A 400 -11.37 4.59 -3.20
CA PHE A 400 -12.48 4.14 -2.37
C PHE A 400 -13.19 5.32 -1.71
N ILE A 401 -14.43 5.08 -1.23
CA ILE A 401 -15.25 6.08 -0.56
C ILE A 401 -15.61 5.70 0.88
N GLY A 402 -14.93 4.70 1.44
CA GLY A 402 -15.08 4.32 2.84
C GLY A 402 -15.28 2.83 3.08
N CYS A 403 -15.82 2.51 4.25
CA CYS A 403 -16.12 1.15 4.67
C CYS A 403 -17.27 0.55 3.84
N GLU A 404 -17.27 -0.78 3.71
CA GLU A 404 -18.40 -1.51 3.14
C GLU A 404 -19.63 -1.43 4.06
N GLU A 405 -20.81 -1.18 3.49
CA GLU A 405 -22.08 -1.07 4.22
C GLU A 405 -22.43 -2.36 4.97
N GLU A 406 -22.12 -3.51 4.38
CA GLU A 406 -22.31 -4.81 5.02
C GLU A 406 -21.52 -4.93 6.33
N THR A 407 -20.26 -4.47 6.34
CA THR A 407 -19.43 -4.47 7.55
C THR A 407 -19.99 -3.53 8.61
N LEU A 408 -20.41 -2.33 8.22
CA LEU A 408 -21.00 -1.37 9.14
C LEU A 408 -22.30 -1.92 9.77
N SER A 409 -23.18 -2.47 8.95
CA SER A 409 -24.45 -3.05 9.40
C SER A 409 -24.24 -4.23 10.33
N ARG A 410 -23.28 -5.12 10.02
CA ARG A 410 -22.95 -6.31 10.81
C ARG A 410 -22.55 -5.97 12.25
N PHE A 411 -21.83 -4.88 12.44
CA PHE A 411 -21.39 -4.43 13.76
C PHE A 411 -22.21 -3.26 14.32
N SER A 412 -23.34 -2.92 13.69
CA SER A 412 -24.21 -1.79 14.09
C SER A 412 -23.45 -0.46 14.20
N LEU A 413 -22.47 -0.23 13.32
CA LEU A 413 -21.62 0.95 13.30
C LEU A 413 -22.11 1.99 12.29
N SER A 414 -21.82 3.25 12.58
CA SER A 414 -22.11 4.37 11.68
C SER A 414 -20.81 5.05 11.25
N ALA A 415 -20.66 5.27 9.94
CA ALA A 415 -19.54 6.00 9.39
C ALA A 415 -19.85 7.51 9.25
N ASP A 416 -18.80 8.33 9.21
CA ASP A 416 -18.90 9.75 8.91
C ASP A 416 -19.27 10.00 7.43
N ALA A 417 -19.43 11.27 7.03
CA ALA A 417 -19.76 11.65 5.65
C ALA A 417 -18.68 11.22 4.61
N ARG A 418 -17.51 10.83 5.06
CA ARG A 418 -16.42 10.29 4.24
C ARG A 418 -16.31 8.76 4.31
N GLY A 419 -17.29 8.10 4.92
CA GLY A 419 -17.32 6.64 5.07
C GLY A 419 -16.31 6.07 6.06
N ARG A 420 -15.84 6.84 7.08
CA ARG A 420 -14.82 6.46 8.05
C ARG A 420 -15.42 6.25 9.44
N LEU A 421 -14.82 5.33 10.19
CA LEU A 421 -15.13 5.12 11.61
C LEU A 421 -14.19 5.99 12.46
N LEU A 422 -14.63 7.22 12.77
CA LEU A 422 -13.87 8.15 13.60
C LEU A 422 -14.57 8.28 14.98
N PRO A 423 -13.95 7.78 16.07
CA PRO A 423 -14.36 8.11 17.42
C PRO A 423 -14.28 9.62 17.66
N ARG A 424 -15.17 10.14 18.52
CA ARG A 424 -15.29 11.58 18.78
C ARG A 424 -14.05 12.23 19.37
N ASP A 425 -13.29 11.46 20.17
CA ASP A 425 -12.06 11.89 20.84
C ASP A 425 -10.79 11.66 20.02
N GLY A 426 -10.93 11.09 18.81
CA GLY A 426 -9.81 10.77 17.94
C GLY A 426 -9.02 9.51 18.33
N SER A 427 -9.45 8.76 19.37
CA SER A 427 -8.87 7.48 19.76
C SER A 427 -9.15 6.38 18.73
N HIS A 428 -8.70 5.14 19.00
CA HIS A 428 -9.08 3.94 18.25
C HIS A 428 -10.29 3.22 18.85
N HIS A 429 -10.68 3.57 20.09
CA HIS A 429 -11.76 2.96 20.83
C HIS A 429 -13.12 3.44 20.30
N LEU A 430 -14.00 2.52 19.90
CA LEU A 430 -15.34 2.81 19.42
C LEU A 430 -16.35 2.76 20.57
N GLU A 431 -16.64 1.56 21.05
CA GLU A 431 -17.59 1.31 22.14
C GLU A 431 -17.31 -0.07 22.78
N GLY A 432 -17.45 -0.15 24.10
CA GLY A 432 -17.28 -1.39 24.86
C GLY A 432 -15.89 -1.99 24.66
N LYS A 433 -15.79 -3.12 23.97
CA LYS A 433 -14.51 -3.79 23.62
C LYS A 433 -14.09 -3.62 22.17
N LEU A 434 -14.78 -2.76 21.40
CA LEU A 434 -14.54 -2.56 19.97
C LEU A 434 -13.57 -1.41 19.72
N PHE A 435 -12.62 -1.65 18.81
CA PHE A 435 -11.63 -0.69 18.33
C PHE A 435 -11.61 -0.73 16.80
N ALA A 436 -11.12 0.34 16.16
CA ALA A 436 -10.93 0.39 14.72
C ALA A 436 -9.58 1.00 14.35
N ALA A 437 -8.94 0.47 13.29
CA ALA A 437 -7.67 1.00 12.79
C ALA A 437 -7.54 0.87 11.26
N GLY A 438 -6.55 1.56 10.73
CA GLY A 438 -6.21 1.58 9.32
C GLY A 438 -7.16 2.40 8.48
N ASP A 439 -7.31 2.02 7.21
CA ASP A 439 -8.12 2.76 6.24
C ASP A 439 -9.61 2.83 6.62
N MET A 440 -10.08 1.89 7.42
CA MET A 440 -11.44 1.91 7.97
C MET A 440 -11.68 3.14 8.85
N ARG A 441 -10.66 3.56 9.60
CA ARG A 441 -10.68 4.72 10.49
C ARG A 441 -10.24 6.01 9.78
N ASN A 442 -9.13 5.97 9.05
CA ASN A 442 -8.51 7.17 8.49
C ASN A 442 -8.91 7.45 7.03
N GLY A 443 -9.58 6.52 6.36
CA GLY A 443 -9.74 6.49 4.91
C GLY A 443 -8.51 5.88 4.22
N GLN A 444 -8.62 5.64 2.92
CA GLN A 444 -7.54 5.02 2.13
C GLN A 444 -6.23 5.80 2.26
N SER A 445 -5.15 5.08 2.51
CA SER A 445 -3.84 5.69 2.78
C SER A 445 -2.68 4.78 2.34
N LEU A 446 -1.45 5.18 2.70
CA LEU A 446 -0.26 4.39 2.42
C LEU A 446 -0.17 3.18 3.36
N VAL A 447 0.44 2.09 2.88
CA VAL A 447 0.73 0.89 3.69
C VAL A 447 1.42 1.26 5.01
N VAL A 448 2.44 2.11 4.95
CA VAL A 448 3.19 2.54 6.14
C VAL A 448 2.32 3.30 7.16
N ARG A 449 1.31 4.05 6.71
CA ARG A 449 0.35 4.72 7.61
C ARG A 449 -0.61 3.73 8.26
N ALA A 450 -1.07 2.75 7.49
CA ALA A 450 -1.90 1.67 8.03
C ALA A 450 -1.14 0.85 9.08
N LEU A 451 0.15 0.54 8.85
CA LEU A 451 1.02 -0.12 9.84
C LEU A 451 1.12 0.72 11.13
N ALA A 452 1.37 2.02 10.99
CA ALA A 452 1.50 2.94 12.14
C ALA A 452 0.20 3.01 12.96
N ASP A 453 -0.94 3.14 12.29
CA ASP A 453 -2.26 3.22 12.93
C ASP A 453 -2.63 1.91 13.63
N GLY A 454 -2.34 0.75 13.02
CA GLY A 454 -2.52 -0.57 13.65
C GLY A 454 -1.68 -0.74 14.93
N ARG A 455 -0.42 -0.30 14.91
CA ARG A 455 0.44 -0.31 16.11
C ARG A 455 -0.04 0.64 17.19
N ALA A 456 -0.58 1.81 16.82
CA ALA A 456 -1.16 2.74 17.78
C ALA A 456 -2.41 2.14 18.44
N ALA A 457 -3.31 1.55 17.65
CA ALA A 457 -4.48 0.84 18.17
C ALA A 457 -4.10 -0.31 19.12
N ALA A 458 -3.07 -1.07 18.79
CA ALA A 458 -2.57 -2.14 19.67
C ALA A 458 -2.13 -1.64 21.05
N LYS A 459 -1.47 -0.47 21.11
CA LYS A 459 -1.08 0.15 22.38
C LYS A 459 -2.29 0.61 23.19
N GLU A 460 -3.31 1.19 22.55
CA GLU A 460 -4.55 1.59 23.22
C GLU A 460 -5.32 0.38 23.75
N ILE A 461 -5.40 -0.72 22.99
CA ILE A 461 -6.03 -1.97 23.45
C ILE A 461 -5.30 -2.53 24.65
N HIS A 462 -3.97 -2.57 24.62
CA HIS A 462 -3.16 -3.04 25.76
C HIS A 462 -3.43 -2.20 27.02
N ALA A 463 -3.42 -0.88 26.90
CA ALA A 463 -3.72 0.02 28.02
C ALA A 463 -5.15 -0.20 28.57
N PHE A 464 -6.14 -0.33 27.68
CA PHE A 464 -7.53 -0.61 28.05
C PHE A 464 -7.69 -1.93 28.85
N LEU A 465 -6.97 -2.97 28.48
CA LEU A 465 -7.03 -4.27 29.15
C LEU A 465 -6.35 -4.21 30.55
N LEU A 466 -5.22 -3.51 30.66
CA LEU A 466 -4.55 -3.30 31.97
C LEU A 466 -5.39 -2.48 32.94
N GLU A 467 -6.15 -1.50 32.46
CA GLU A 467 -7.05 -0.72 33.30
C GLU A 467 -8.17 -1.58 33.89
N LYS A 468 -8.69 -2.56 33.13
CA LYS A 468 -9.70 -3.52 33.61
C LYS A 468 -9.17 -4.40 34.76
N GLU A 469 -7.91 -4.84 34.69
CA GLU A 469 -7.30 -5.65 35.77
C GLU A 469 -7.15 -4.89 37.07
N ASN A 470 -6.99 -3.55 37.04
CA ASN A 470 -6.82 -2.72 38.23
C ASN A 470 -8.14 -2.32 38.92
N VAL A 471 -9.31 -2.70 38.39
CA VAL A 471 -10.64 -2.38 38.95
C VAL A 471 -11.18 -3.53 39.82
N PHE A 472 -10.47 -4.63 39.92
CA PHE A 472 -10.75 -5.77 40.81
C PHE A 472 -9.64 -5.95 41.82
#